data_8dda0b1df59f083f166deac4228e84c1
#
_entry.id   8dda0b1df59f083f166deac4228e84c1
#
_cell.length_a   1.000
_cell.length_b   1.000
_cell.length_c   1.000
_cell.angle_alpha   90.00
_cell.angle_beta   90.00
_cell.angle_gamma   90.00
#
_symmetry.space_group_name_H-M   'P 1'
#
loop_
_entity.id
_entity.type
_entity.pdbx_description
1 polymer ?
#
loop_
_entity_poly.entity_id
_entity_poly.type
_entity_poly.pdbx_seq_one_letter_code
_entity_poly.pdbx_strand_id
1 'polypeptide(L)'
;MAKEAEIEGRCGILHWVSLRCAVMLSRTLKPAVTRLITPVASFALRIGITPNAVSWVGAVGVVASALYFYPRGDFFIGTAVIFIFALSDLFDGTMARISKAGASKWGSFLDSTIDRVTDSAILLGVSIYLINNDDPLSYVVIATLVTGMLVPYIRAKAESFSITCSGGIAERTERLMMAMSAIALDGLGVPYVLAGGMWLLAVLGLVTVIQRMLIVRRAFHS
;
A
#
# COMPACT_ATOMS: atom_id res chain seq x y z
N MET A 1 -25.97 25.99 7.41
CA MET A 1 -26.19 25.67 6.00
C MET A 1 -25.23 26.38 5.03
N ALA A 2 -25.00 27.70 5.05
CA ALA A 2 -24.06 28.36 4.11
C ALA A 2 -22.55 28.07 4.40
N LYS A 3 -22.15 27.87 5.64
CA LYS A 3 -20.76 27.59 6.04
C LYS A 3 -20.32 26.14 5.78
N GLU A 4 -21.24 25.20 5.71
CA GLU A 4 -20.94 23.80 5.38
C GLU A 4 -20.68 23.61 3.89
N ALA A 5 -21.40 24.33 3.02
CA ALA A 5 -21.18 24.29 1.58
C ALA A 5 -19.83 24.89 1.13
N GLU A 6 -19.25 25.82 1.90
CA GLU A 6 -17.97 26.46 1.60
C GLU A 6 -16.77 25.59 2.00
N ILE A 7 -16.93 24.70 2.97
CA ILE A 7 -15.90 23.74 3.39
C ILE A 7 -15.84 22.54 2.44
N GLU A 8 -16.98 22.10 1.92
CA GLU A 8 -17.04 21.06 0.88
C GLU A 8 -16.41 21.52 -0.45
N GLY A 9 -16.56 22.80 -0.81
CA GLY A 9 -16.03 23.35 -2.07
C GLY A 9 -14.50 23.47 -2.14
N ARG A 10 -13.81 23.69 -1.02
CA ARG A 10 -12.33 23.86 -0.97
C ARG A 10 -11.56 22.54 -0.85
N CYS A 11 -12.15 21.51 -0.27
CA CYS A 11 -11.55 20.16 -0.23
C CYS A 11 -11.70 19.43 -1.60
N GLY A 12 -12.68 19.85 -2.41
CA GLY A 12 -13.01 19.23 -3.69
C GLY A 12 -11.95 19.39 -4.78
N ILE A 13 -11.23 20.51 -4.86
CA ILE A 13 -10.37 20.81 -6.03
C ILE A 13 -9.08 19.99 -6.01
N LEU A 14 -8.40 19.88 -4.90
CA LEU A 14 -7.18 19.04 -4.77
C LEU A 14 -7.51 17.54 -4.88
N HIS A 15 -8.63 17.12 -4.33
CA HIS A 15 -9.15 15.76 -4.47
C HIS A 15 -9.56 15.44 -5.92
N TRP A 16 -10.11 16.41 -6.66
CA TRP A 16 -10.49 16.25 -8.07
C TRP A 16 -9.29 16.14 -9.01
N VAL A 17 -8.21 16.86 -8.75
CA VAL A 17 -6.99 16.84 -9.59
C VAL A 17 -6.21 15.53 -9.39
N SER A 18 -6.06 15.07 -8.15
CA SER A 18 -5.40 13.79 -7.85
C SER A 18 -6.22 12.59 -8.35
N LEU A 19 -7.55 12.62 -8.19
CA LEU A 19 -8.44 11.60 -8.73
C LEU A 19 -8.41 11.55 -10.27
N ARG A 20 -8.34 12.67 -10.96
CA ARG A 20 -8.29 12.67 -12.45
C ARG A 20 -6.97 12.11 -12.97
N CYS A 21 -5.83 12.46 -12.39
CA CYS A 21 -4.53 11.88 -12.79
C CYS A 21 -4.45 10.37 -12.50
N ALA A 22 -4.83 9.94 -11.30
CA ALA A 22 -4.84 8.53 -10.93
C ALA A 22 -5.85 7.71 -11.75
N VAL A 23 -7.06 8.25 -11.99
CA VAL A 23 -8.09 7.60 -12.80
C VAL A 23 -7.71 7.55 -14.29
N MET A 24 -7.06 8.59 -14.86
CA MET A 24 -6.59 8.53 -16.25
C MET A 24 -5.43 7.52 -16.41
N LEU A 25 -4.47 7.50 -15.49
CA LEU A 25 -3.35 6.55 -15.52
C LEU A 25 -3.84 5.11 -15.33
N SER A 26 -4.79 4.89 -14.41
CA SER A 26 -5.38 3.58 -14.18
C SER A 26 -6.27 3.10 -15.35
N ARG A 27 -6.96 4.00 -16.04
CA ARG A 27 -7.81 3.64 -17.17
C ARG A 27 -7.04 3.26 -18.44
N THR A 28 -5.86 3.85 -18.65
CA THR A 28 -5.04 3.57 -19.84
C THR A 28 -4.02 2.46 -19.63
N LEU A 29 -3.39 2.38 -18.47
CA LEU A 29 -2.36 1.37 -18.18
C LEU A 29 -2.93 0.01 -17.78
N LYS A 30 -4.01 -0.04 -16.99
CA LYS A 30 -4.63 -1.32 -16.58
C LYS A 30 -4.98 -2.24 -17.75
N PRO A 31 -5.66 -1.79 -18.83
CA PRO A 31 -5.97 -2.70 -19.93
C PRO A 31 -4.76 -3.15 -20.73
N ALA A 32 -3.72 -2.30 -20.88
CA ALA A 32 -2.49 -2.67 -21.57
C ALA A 32 -1.69 -3.71 -20.77
N VAL A 33 -1.51 -3.48 -19.47
CA VAL A 33 -0.84 -4.40 -18.56
C VAL A 33 -1.61 -5.72 -18.45
N THR A 34 -2.94 -5.67 -18.33
CA THR A 34 -3.78 -6.87 -18.30
C THR A 34 -3.63 -7.70 -19.60
N ARG A 35 -3.61 -7.07 -20.77
CA ARG A 35 -3.41 -7.77 -22.03
C ARG A 35 -2.04 -8.49 -22.10
N LEU A 36 -0.99 -7.88 -21.58
CA LEU A 36 0.35 -8.46 -21.56
C LEU A 36 0.44 -9.62 -20.55
N ILE A 37 -0.22 -9.51 -19.41
CA ILE A 37 -0.19 -10.51 -18.33
C ILE A 37 -1.13 -11.68 -18.61
N THR A 38 -2.27 -11.47 -19.28
CA THR A 38 -3.29 -12.50 -19.52
C THR A 38 -2.74 -13.81 -20.13
N PRO A 39 -1.88 -13.82 -21.16
CA PRO A 39 -1.38 -15.07 -21.71
C PRO A 39 -0.54 -15.86 -20.70
N VAL A 40 0.30 -15.19 -19.92
CA VAL A 40 1.14 -15.81 -18.87
C VAL A 40 0.26 -16.32 -17.73
N ALA A 41 -0.71 -15.54 -17.28
CA ALA A 41 -1.67 -15.91 -16.25
C ALA A 41 -2.53 -17.13 -16.68
N SER A 42 -2.96 -17.17 -17.94
CA SER A 42 -3.73 -18.30 -18.48
C SER A 42 -2.88 -19.57 -18.59
N PHE A 43 -1.62 -19.45 -18.96
CA PHE A 43 -0.69 -20.57 -18.97
C PHE A 43 -0.46 -21.11 -17.55
N ALA A 44 -0.20 -20.23 -16.58
CA ALA A 44 -0.03 -20.61 -15.17
C ALA A 44 -1.24 -21.38 -14.62
N LEU A 45 -2.48 -20.93 -14.95
CA LEU A 45 -3.70 -21.65 -14.58
C LEU A 45 -3.81 -23.03 -15.24
N ARG A 46 -3.36 -23.18 -16.49
CA ARG A 46 -3.39 -24.47 -17.22
C ARG A 46 -2.46 -25.51 -16.59
N ILE A 47 -1.33 -25.10 -16.05
CA ILE A 47 -0.38 -25.99 -15.34
C ILE A 47 -0.73 -26.19 -13.86
N GLY A 48 -1.89 -25.68 -13.41
CA GLY A 48 -2.41 -25.91 -12.07
C GLY A 48 -1.93 -24.94 -11.00
N ILE A 49 -1.21 -23.86 -11.36
CA ILE A 49 -0.81 -22.82 -10.41
C ILE A 49 -2.07 -22.02 -10.02
N THR A 50 -2.30 -21.88 -8.71
CA THR A 50 -3.44 -21.15 -8.19
C THR A 50 -3.07 -19.67 -7.96
N PRO A 51 -4.03 -18.72 -8.05
CA PRO A 51 -3.79 -17.32 -7.71
C PRO A 51 -3.17 -17.15 -6.32
N ASN A 52 -3.70 -17.86 -5.32
CA ASN A 52 -3.18 -17.80 -3.95
C ASN A 52 -1.72 -18.25 -3.83
N ALA A 53 -1.29 -19.22 -4.62
CA ALA A 53 0.12 -19.65 -4.62
C ALA A 53 1.04 -18.54 -5.14
N VAL A 54 0.60 -17.79 -6.16
CA VAL A 54 1.35 -16.64 -6.69
C VAL A 54 1.44 -15.53 -5.64
N SER A 55 0.32 -15.21 -4.96
CA SER A 55 0.32 -14.24 -3.86
C SER A 55 1.30 -14.62 -2.75
N TRP A 56 1.34 -15.91 -2.34
CA TRP A 56 2.27 -16.38 -1.32
C TRP A 56 3.73 -16.27 -1.75
N VAL A 57 4.06 -16.67 -2.98
CA VAL A 57 5.43 -16.57 -3.51
C VAL A 57 5.86 -15.11 -3.57
N GLY A 58 5.00 -14.22 -4.05
CA GLY A 58 5.26 -12.78 -4.07
C GLY A 58 5.49 -12.22 -2.67
N ALA A 59 4.61 -12.55 -1.73
CA ALA A 59 4.71 -12.10 -0.35
C ALA A 59 6.01 -12.55 0.34
N VAL A 60 6.34 -13.83 0.23
CA VAL A 60 7.60 -14.38 0.79
C VAL A 60 8.80 -13.69 0.14
N GLY A 61 8.77 -13.48 -1.19
CA GLY A 61 9.81 -12.76 -1.91
C GLY A 61 9.97 -11.32 -1.42
N VAL A 62 8.87 -10.56 -1.24
CA VAL A 62 8.90 -9.20 -0.70
C VAL A 62 9.47 -9.18 0.71
N VAL A 63 8.95 -10.02 1.61
CA VAL A 63 9.39 -10.07 3.03
C VAL A 63 10.86 -10.46 3.12
N ALA A 64 11.28 -11.51 2.42
CA ALA A 64 12.67 -11.95 2.41
C ALA A 64 13.61 -10.85 1.86
N SER A 65 13.22 -10.19 0.78
CA SER A 65 14.01 -9.11 0.19
C SER A 65 14.11 -7.91 1.11
N ALA A 66 12.99 -7.47 1.71
CA ALA A 66 12.98 -6.34 2.62
C ALA A 66 13.87 -6.58 3.85
N LEU A 67 13.77 -7.76 4.46
CA LEU A 67 14.55 -8.11 5.65
C LEU A 67 15.99 -8.51 5.35
N TYR A 68 16.33 -8.81 4.09
CA TYR A 68 17.71 -9.10 3.68
C TYR A 68 18.47 -7.85 3.25
N PHE A 69 17.91 -7.06 2.32
CA PHE A 69 18.61 -5.93 1.70
C PHE A 69 18.56 -4.67 2.57
N TYR A 70 17.41 -4.31 3.11
CA TYR A 70 17.26 -3.03 3.82
C TYR A 70 18.11 -2.92 5.09
N PRO A 71 18.21 -3.94 5.96
CA PRO A 71 19.09 -3.86 7.12
C PRO A 71 20.59 -3.72 6.78
N ARG A 72 20.96 -4.01 5.53
CA ARG A 72 22.33 -3.83 5.01
C ARG A 72 22.58 -2.48 4.37
N GLY A 73 21.54 -1.65 4.21
CA GLY A 73 21.62 -0.37 3.51
C GLY A 73 21.53 -0.48 1.99
N ASP A 74 21.30 -1.68 1.44
CA ASP A 74 21.15 -1.91 -0.01
C ASP A 74 19.76 -1.49 -0.51
N PHE A 75 19.38 -0.24 -0.22
CA PHE A 75 18.01 0.27 -0.43
C PHE A 75 17.57 0.22 -1.88
N PHE A 76 18.42 0.64 -2.83
CA PHE A 76 18.05 0.62 -4.25
C PHE A 76 17.86 -0.80 -4.78
N ILE A 77 18.82 -1.70 -4.50
CA ILE A 77 18.75 -3.10 -4.96
C ILE A 77 17.57 -3.79 -4.29
N GLY A 78 17.41 -3.60 -2.98
CA GLY A 78 16.27 -4.16 -2.23
C GLY A 78 14.94 -3.71 -2.81
N THR A 79 14.78 -2.42 -3.09
CA THR A 79 13.54 -1.88 -3.69
C THR A 79 13.29 -2.46 -5.09
N ALA A 80 14.32 -2.59 -5.92
CA ALA A 80 14.19 -3.18 -7.24
C ALA A 80 13.72 -4.65 -7.17
N VAL A 81 14.29 -5.44 -6.27
CA VAL A 81 13.90 -6.85 -6.06
C VAL A 81 12.49 -6.93 -5.49
N ILE A 82 12.15 -6.10 -4.49
CA ILE A 82 10.80 -6.02 -3.93
C ILE A 82 9.78 -5.68 -5.02
N PHE A 83 10.11 -4.72 -5.89
CA PHE A 83 9.22 -4.33 -6.99
C PHE A 83 8.93 -5.50 -7.94
N ILE A 84 9.94 -6.33 -8.25
CA ILE A 84 9.75 -7.53 -9.09
C ILE A 84 8.77 -8.50 -8.42
N PHE A 85 8.92 -8.76 -7.11
CA PHE A 85 8.00 -9.63 -6.38
C PHE A 85 6.61 -9.00 -6.20
N ALA A 86 6.51 -7.70 -6.00
CA ALA A 86 5.24 -6.99 -5.91
C ALA A 86 4.42 -7.03 -7.21
N LEU A 87 5.06 -7.26 -8.37
CA LEU A 87 4.35 -7.50 -9.62
C LEU A 87 3.49 -8.78 -9.58
N SER A 88 3.77 -9.73 -8.66
CA SER A 88 2.93 -10.93 -8.49
C SER A 88 1.48 -10.59 -8.17
N ASP A 89 1.23 -9.48 -7.47
CA ASP A 89 -0.11 -8.96 -7.14
C ASP A 89 -0.94 -8.60 -8.39
N LEU A 90 -0.27 -8.18 -9.48
CA LEU A 90 -0.94 -7.97 -10.77
C LEU A 90 -1.27 -9.30 -11.47
N PHE A 91 -0.43 -10.32 -11.27
CA PHE A 91 -0.65 -11.65 -11.84
C PHE A 91 -1.79 -12.39 -11.15
N ASP A 92 -1.78 -12.49 -9.81
CA ASP A 92 -2.80 -13.21 -9.05
C ASP A 92 -4.18 -12.57 -9.20
N GLY A 93 -4.28 -11.23 -9.19
CA GLY A 93 -5.51 -10.51 -9.46
C GLY A 93 -6.05 -10.72 -10.89
N THR A 94 -5.15 -10.91 -11.88
CA THR A 94 -5.55 -11.25 -13.25
C THR A 94 -5.98 -12.71 -13.32
N MET A 95 -5.22 -13.63 -12.71
CA MET A 95 -5.56 -15.05 -12.62
C MET A 95 -6.91 -15.28 -11.94
N ALA A 96 -7.20 -14.58 -10.84
CA ALA A 96 -8.48 -14.67 -10.14
C ALA A 96 -9.66 -14.24 -11.03
N ARG A 97 -9.47 -13.21 -11.87
CA ARG A 97 -10.51 -12.73 -12.81
C ARG A 97 -10.80 -13.69 -13.96
N ILE A 98 -9.78 -14.36 -14.48
CA ILE A 98 -9.94 -15.30 -15.61
C ILE A 98 -10.19 -16.74 -15.16
N SER A 99 -10.02 -17.05 -13.87
CA SER A 99 -10.31 -18.37 -13.32
C SER A 99 -11.82 -18.63 -13.31
N LYS A 100 -12.21 -19.88 -13.61
CA LYS A 100 -13.63 -20.29 -13.59
C LYS A 100 -14.25 -20.20 -12.19
N ALA A 101 -13.43 -20.26 -11.14
CA ALA A 101 -13.88 -20.15 -9.74
C ALA A 101 -14.15 -18.70 -9.30
N GLY A 102 -13.68 -17.72 -10.08
CA GLY A 102 -13.82 -16.30 -9.69
C GLY A 102 -13.00 -15.90 -8.47
N ALA A 103 -13.19 -14.66 -8.01
CA ALA A 103 -12.57 -14.18 -6.77
C ALA A 103 -13.24 -14.83 -5.54
N SER A 104 -12.47 -15.55 -4.73
CA SER A 104 -13.00 -16.17 -3.52
C SER A 104 -12.92 -15.22 -2.32
N LYS A 105 -13.84 -15.38 -1.34
CA LYS A 105 -13.78 -14.64 -0.07
C LYS A 105 -12.47 -14.88 0.67
N TRP A 106 -11.96 -16.11 0.61
CA TRP A 106 -10.66 -16.48 1.17
C TRP A 106 -9.51 -15.75 0.47
N GLY A 107 -9.53 -15.69 -0.87
CA GLY A 107 -8.52 -14.94 -1.63
C GLY A 107 -8.49 -13.46 -1.26
N SER A 108 -9.63 -12.80 -1.12
CA SER A 108 -9.72 -11.41 -0.71
C SER A 108 -9.22 -11.17 0.73
N PHE A 109 -9.50 -12.11 1.65
CA PHE A 109 -8.96 -12.04 3.01
C PHE A 109 -7.44 -12.23 3.01
N LEU A 110 -6.94 -13.23 2.26
CA LEU A 110 -5.52 -13.52 2.14
C LEU A 110 -4.75 -12.34 1.56
N ASP A 111 -5.22 -11.76 0.47
CA ASP A 111 -4.67 -10.57 -0.18
C ASP A 111 -4.52 -9.41 0.82
N SER A 112 -5.62 -9.08 1.52
CA SER A 112 -5.59 -8.03 2.53
C SER A 112 -4.61 -8.32 3.69
N THR A 113 -4.42 -9.58 4.05
CA THR A 113 -3.49 -9.97 5.13
C THR A 113 -2.04 -9.90 4.65
N ILE A 114 -1.76 -10.45 3.48
CA ILE A 114 -0.44 -10.39 2.83
C ILE A 114 0.02 -8.96 2.69
N ASP A 115 -0.85 -8.08 2.25
CA ASP A 115 -0.60 -6.65 2.15
C ASP A 115 -0.07 -6.04 3.45
N ARG A 116 -0.64 -6.41 4.60
CA ARG A 116 -0.19 -5.89 5.90
C ARG A 116 1.19 -6.44 6.25
N VAL A 117 1.43 -7.71 5.98
CA VAL A 117 2.71 -8.35 6.27
C VAL A 117 3.83 -7.75 5.42
N THR A 118 3.60 -7.59 4.12
CA THR A 118 4.59 -7.03 3.19
C THR A 118 4.89 -5.55 3.48
N ASP A 119 3.85 -4.71 3.67
CA ASP A 119 4.02 -3.30 4.02
C ASP A 119 4.81 -3.15 5.34
N SER A 120 4.52 -4.01 6.32
CA SER A 120 5.23 -4.01 7.61
C SER A 120 6.68 -4.46 7.46
N ALA A 121 6.97 -5.48 6.67
CA ALA A 121 8.32 -5.98 6.45
C ALA A 121 9.22 -4.93 5.79
N ILE A 122 8.69 -4.17 4.82
CA ILE A 122 9.38 -3.06 4.16
C ILE A 122 9.83 -2.02 5.19
N LEU A 123 8.90 -1.50 5.99
CA LEU A 123 9.20 -0.48 6.99
C LEU A 123 10.06 -1.01 8.13
N LEU A 124 9.86 -2.28 8.53
CA LEU A 124 10.69 -2.93 9.55
C LEU A 124 12.14 -3.08 9.08
N GLY A 125 12.37 -3.48 7.82
CA GLY A 125 13.71 -3.59 7.26
C GLY A 125 14.47 -2.25 7.30
N VAL A 126 13.81 -1.16 6.92
CA VAL A 126 14.36 0.21 7.02
C VAL A 126 14.60 0.60 8.48
N SER A 127 13.64 0.28 9.39
CA SER A 127 13.79 0.58 10.82
C SER A 127 15.01 -0.10 11.43
N ILE A 128 15.25 -1.37 11.06
CA ILE A 128 16.43 -2.13 11.55
C ILE A 128 17.72 -1.45 11.11
N TYR A 129 17.83 -1.01 9.85
CA TYR A 129 18.99 -0.27 9.37
C TYR A 129 19.22 1.01 10.18
N LEU A 130 18.18 1.83 10.35
CA LEU A 130 18.27 3.10 11.06
C LEU A 130 18.64 2.90 12.54
N ILE A 131 18.07 1.89 13.21
CA ILE A 131 18.42 1.54 14.60
C ILE A 131 19.89 1.10 14.70
N ASN A 132 20.37 0.28 13.77
CA ASN A 132 21.76 -0.18 13.76
C ASN A 132 22.78 0.95 13.53
N ASN A 133 22.32 2.07 12.96
CA ASN A 133 23.14 3.28 12.73
C ASN A 133 22.82 4.42 13.72
N ASP A 134 22.11 4.13 14.81
CA ASP A 134 21.72 5.11 15.84
C ASP A 134 20.99 6.34 15.26
N ASP A 135 20.27 6.17 14.14
CA ASP A 135 19.54 7.26 13.48
C ASP A 135 18.14 7.45 14.12
N PRO A 136 17.84 8.64 14.68
CA PRO A 136 16.55 8.93 15.30
C PRO A 136 15.36 8.89 14.32
N LEU A 137 15.61 8.87 12.99
CA LEU A 137 14.57 8.67 11.99
C LEU A 137 13.84 7.32 12.17
N SER A 138 14.47 6.35 12.83
CA SER A 138 13.87 5.06 13.17
C SER A 138 12.52 5.19 13.88
N TYR A 139 12.39 6.15 14.81
CA TYR A 139 11.12 6.40 15.51
C TYR A 139 10.01 6.86 14.58
N VAL A 140 10.34 7.66 13.55
CA VAL A 140 9.38 8.15 12.55
C VAL A 140 8.92 7.00 11.65
N VAL A 141 9.85 6.12 11.25
CA VAL A 141 9.51 4.94 10.44
C VAL A 141 8.62 3.98 11.23
N ILE A 142 8.89 3.76 12.52
CA ILE A 142 8.05 2.95 13.40
C ILE A 142 6.66 3.60 13.56
N ALA A 143 6.57 4.91 13.73
CA ALA A 143 5.28 5.61 13.78
C ALA A 143 4.51 5.47 12.46
N THR A 144 5.20 5.53 11.32
CA THR A 144 4.62 5.27 9.98
C THR A 144 4.08 3.84 9.86
N LEU A 145 4.81 2.86 10.38
CA LEU A 145 4.38 1.46 10.41
C LEU A 145 3.10 1.30 11.25
N VAL A 146 3.09 1.85 12.47
CA VAL A 146 1.93 1.78 13.37
C VAL A 146 0.70 2.43 12.75
N THR A 147 0.83 3.65 12.22
CA THR A 147 -0.29 4.33 11.55
C THR A 147 -0.73 3.59 10.29
N GLY A 148 0.22 3.02 9.55
CA GLY A 148 -0.04 2.16 8.39
C GLY A 148 -0.89 0.94 8.71
N MET A 149 -0.72 0.34 9.86
CA MET A 149 -1.54 -0.78 10.37
C MET A 149 -2.89 -0.33 10.91
N LEU A 150 -2.95 0.83 11.59
CA LEU A 150 -4.19 1.35 12.18
C LEU A 150 -5.21 1.76 11.12
N VAL A 151 -4.77 2.37 10.02
CA VAL A 151 -5.67 2.85 8.96
C VAL A 151 -6.59 1.73 8.41
N PRO A 152 -6.10 0.58 7.95
CA PRO A 152 -6.96 -0.52 7.49
C PRO A 152 -7.71 -1.20 8.62
N TYR A 153 -7.14 -1.28 9.83
CA TYR A 153 -7.81 -1.84 11.00
C TYR A 153 -9.08 -1.05 11.35
N ILE A 154 -8.98 0.28 11.43
CA ILE A 154 -10.14 1.15 11.73
C ILE A 154 -11.23 0.95 10.67
N ARG A 155 -10.86 0.83 9.39
CA ARG A 155 -11.81 0.57 8.31
C ARG A 155 -12.51 -0.79 8.51
N ALA A 156 -11.75 -1.86 8.68
CA ALA A 156 -12.31 -3.20 8.87
C ALA A 156 -13.20 -3.27 10.12
N LYS A 157 -12.79 -2.58 11.19
CA LYS A 157 -13.57 -2.51 12.43
C LYS A 157 -14.87 -1.71 12.25
N ALA A 158 -14.84 -0.59 11.54
CA ALA A 158 -16.03 0.19 11.22
C ALA A 158 -17.02 -0.62 10.34
N GLU A 159 -16.51 -1.31 9.32
CA GLU A 159 -17.30 -2.19 8.46
C GLU A 159 -17.97 -3.33 9.26
N SER A 160 -17.35 -3.83 10.34
CA SER A 160 -17.96 -4.82 11.24
C SER A 160 -19.18 -4.29 12.03
N PHE A 161 -19.33 -2.98 12.14
CA PHE A 161 -20.50 -2.29 12.69
C PHE A 161 -21.44 -1.76 11.60
N SER A 162 -21.26 -2.20 10.35
CA SER A 162 -22.03 -1.72 9.18
C SER A 162 -21.86 -0.23 8.90
N ILE A 163 -20.77 0.39 9.40
CA ILE A 163 -20.44 1.78 9.14
C ILE A 163 -19.51 1.84 7.93
N THR A 164 -19.93 2.53 6.87
CA THR A 164 -19.07 2.79 5.71
C THR A 164 -18.00 3.80 6.05
N CYS A 165 -16.75 3.35 6.12
CA CYS A 165 -15.59 4.19 6.40
C CYS A 165 -14.72 4.28 5.12
N SER A 166 -15.28 4.89 4.06
CA SER A 166 -14.55 5.19 2.84
C SER A 166 -14.02 6.61 2.92
N GLY A 167 -12.70 6.77 2.87
CA GLY A 167 -12.03 8.07 2.91
C GLY A 167 -10.63 7.97 3.51
N GLY A 168 -9.78 8.90 3.12
CA GLY A 168 -8.39 9.06 3.53
C GLY A 168 -7.65 9.86 2.46
N ILE A 169 -6.68 10.67 2.88
CA ILE A 169 -5.94 11.57 1.96
C ILE A 169 -5.02 10.77 1.04
N ALA A 170 -4.53 9.61 1.48
CA ALA A 170 -3.67 8.74 0.69
C ALA A 170 -4.14 7.29 0.79
N GLU A 171 -4.41 6.68 -0.37
CA GLU A 171 -4.69 5.24 -0.47
C GLU A 171 -3.42 4.43 -0.19
N ARG A 172 -3.59 3.12 0.10
CA ARG A 172 -2.47 2.22 0.39
C ARG A 172 -1.39 2.25 -0.71
N THR A 173 -1.81 2.15 -1.95
CA THR A 173 -0.89 2.11 -3.10
C THR A 173 -0.06 3.38 -3.19
N GLU A 174 -0.65 4.55 -2.97
CA GLU A 174 0.05 5.83 -3.00
C GLU A 174 1.09 5.92 -1.88
N ARG A 175 0.74 5.49 -0.67
CA ARG A 175 1.67 5.45 0.46
C ARG A 175 2.84 4.49 0.23
N LEU A 176 2.55 3.29 -0.29
CA LEU A 176 3.58 2.31 -0.60
C LEU A 176 4.52 2.82 -1.70
N MET A 177 3.98 3.41 -2.76
CA MET A 177 4.78 4.01 -3.84
C MET A 177 5.66 5.16 -3.33
N MET A 178 5.14 6.03 -2.47
CA MET A 178 5.93 7.10 -1.85
C MET A 178 7.05 6.52 -0.96
N ALA A 179 6.75 5.52 -0.13
CA ALA A 179 7.74 4.87 0.71
C ALA A 179 8.85 4.24 -0.13
N MET A 180 8.50 3.40 -1.10
CA MET A 180 9.47 2.72 -1.96
C MET A 180 10.31 3.70 -2.79
N SER A 181 9.68 4.78 -3.29
CA SER A 181 10.41 5.82 -4.02
C SER A 181 11.41 6.55 -3.13
N ALA A 182 11.03 6.90 -1.91
CA ALA A 182 11.92 7.55 -0.95
C ALA A 182 13.10 6.64 -0.58
N ILE A 183 12.84 5.35 -0.32
CA ILE A 183 13.86 4.35 0.00
C ILE A 183 14.82 4.13 -1.19
N ALA A 184 14.28 3.99 -2.40
CA ALA A 184 15.09 3.78 -3.60
C ALA A 184 15.99 4.99 -3.92
N LEU A 185 15.45 6.20 -3.82
CA LEU A 185 16.20 7.43 -4.09
C LEU A 185 17.30 7.67 -3.04
N ASP A 186 17.04 7.34 -1.78
CA ASP A 186 18.06 7.38 -0.73
C ASP A 186 19.20 6.39 -1.04
N GLY A 187 18.87 5.19 -1.49
CA GLY A 187 19.83 4.20 -1.97
C GLY A 187 20.64 4.63 -3.19
N LEU A 188 20.18 5.63 -3.95
CA LEU A 188 20.93 6.30 -5.03
C LEU A 188 21.75 7.49 -4.54
N GLY A 189 21.75 7.77 -3.23
CA GLY A 189 22.51 8.85 -2.62
C GLY A 189 21.83 10.22 -2.66
N VAL A 190 20.51 10.29 -2.89
CA VAL A 190 19.78 11.57 -2.83
C VAL A 190 19.59 11.96 -1.36
N PRO A 191 20.18 13.07 -0.90
CA PRO A 191 20.18 13.43 0.51
C PRO A 191 18.77 13.80 1.00
N TYR A 192 18.48 13.49 2.26
CA TYR A 192 17.25 13.85 2.98
C TYR A 192 15.94 13.29 2.41
N VAL A 193 15.95 12.55 1.29
CA VAL A 193 14.72 12.08 0.65
C VAL A 193 14.01 11.02 1.50
N LEU A 194 14.77 10.13 2.14
CA LEU A 194 14.20 9.14 3.08
C LEU A 194 13.53 9.84 4.26
N ALA A 195 14.24 10.77 4.89
CA ALA A 195 13.70 11.52 6.03
C ALA A 195 12.43 12.29 5.63
N GLY A 196 12.47 13.06 4.56
CA GLY A 196 11.31 13.81 4.05
C GLY A 196 10.12 12.92 3.71
N GLY A 197 10.37 11.80 3.04
CA GLY A 197 9.34 10.82 2.69
C GLY A 197 8.70 10.16 3.91
N MET A 198 9.50 9.74 4.90
CA MET A 198 9.00 9.11 6.12
C MET A 198 8.22 10.08 7.00
N TRP A 199 8.68 11.33 7.17
CA TRP A 199 7.91 12.36 7.87
C TRP A 199 6.59 12.67 7.19
N LEU A 200 6.58 12.81 5.87
CA LEU A 200 5.35 13.01 5.10
C LEU A 200 4.37 11.86 5.31
N LEU A 201 4.85 10.61 5.22
CA LEU A 201 4.02 9.42 5.41
C LEU A 201 3.49 9.30 6.84
N ALA A 202 4.29 9.63 7.86
CA ALA A 202 3.87 9.63 9.25
C ALA A 202 2.72 10.63 9.48
N VAL A 203 2.86 11.85 8.97
CA VAL A 203 1.85 12.91 9.08
C VAL A 203 0.57 12.50 8.32
N LEU A 204 0.68 12.04 7.08
CA LEU A 204 -0.48 11.58 6.29
C LEU A 204 -1.19 10.39 6.96
N GLY A 205 -0.41 9.46 7.52
CA GLY A 205 -0.95 8.32 8.27
C GLY A 205 -1.73 8.77 9.50
N LEU A 206 -1.14 9.67 10.32
CA LEU A 206 -1.77 10.20 11.53
C LEU A 206 -3.06 10.97 11.19
N VAL A 207 -3.02 11.86 10.19
CA VAL A 207 -4.20 12.60 9.73
C VAL A 207 -5.29 11.65 9.27
N THR A 208 -4.95 10.60 8.51
CA THR A 208 -5.92 9.60 8.04
C THR A 208 -6.54 8.81 9.19
N VAL A 209 -5.75 8.45 10.22
CA VAL A 209 -6.25 7.79 11.44
C VAL A 209 -7.27 8.69 12.15
N ILE A 210 -6.92 9.96 12.37
CA ILE A 210 -7.81 10.92 13.03
C ILE A 210 -9.10 11.11 12.22
N GLN A 211 -9.00 11.30 10.91
CA GLN A 211 -10.17 11.44 10.03
C GLN A 211 -11.12 10.25 10.13
N ARG A 212 -10.58 9.02 10.06
CA ARG A 212 -11.39 7.79 10.16
C ARG A 212 -12.04 7.65 11.54
N MET A 213 -11.32 7.96 12.61
CA MET A 213 -11.88 7.95 13.96
C MET A 213 -13.05 8.95 14.09
N LEU A 214 -12.93 10.14 13.51
CA LEU A 214 -13.98 11.15 13.53
C LEU A 214 -15.20 10.71 12.70
N ILE A 215 -15.01 10.06 11.55
CA ILE A 215 -16.11 9.51 10.72
C ILE A 215 -16.88 8.46 11.54
N VAL A 216 -16.19 7.51 12.14
CA VAL A 216 -16.81 6.45 12.94
C VAL A 216 -17.54 7.04 14.15
N ARG A 217 -16.92 8.00 14.86
CA ARG A 217 -17.56 8.67 15.99
C ARG A 217 -18.87 9.38 15.60
N ARG A 218 -18.88 10.08 14.48
CA ARG A 218 -20.10 10.76 13.99
C ARG A 218 -21.20 9.76 13.66
N ALA A 219 -20.86 8.63 13.02
CA ALA A 219 -21.83 7.60 12.68
C ALA A 219 -22.47 6.90 13.90
N PHE A 220 -21.81 6.90 15.07
CA PHE A 220 -22.40 6.40 16.32
C PHE A 220 -23.31 7.41 17.04
N HIS A 221 -23.26 8.68 16.66
CA HIS A 221 -24.05 9.75 17.28
C HIS A 221 -25.14 10.29 16.35
N SER A 222 -25.24 9.78 15.12
CA SER A 222 -26.34 10.04 14.19
C SER A 222 -27.42 8.95 14.29
#